data_56e5c150c015aadb7399c23c062079ec
#
_entry.id   56e5c150c015aadb7399c23c062079ec
#
_cell.length_a   1.000
_cell.length_b   1.000
_cell.length_c   1.000
_cell.angle_alpha   90.00
_cell.angle_beta   90.00
_cell.angle_gamma   90.00
#
_symmetry.space_group_name_H-M   'P 1'
#
loop_
_entity.id
_entity.type
_entity.pdbx_description
1 polymer ?
#
loop_
_entity_poly.entity_id
_entity_poly.type
_entity_poly.pdbx_seq_one_letter_code
_entity_poly.pdbx_strand_id
1 'polypeptide(L)'
;MNRQLVVIALLLAGLAARVQAHNAICDCYDNGDNTITCEGGFSDGGTAVGVPMRVLDEAGKVLIEGAMSDRSDFTFTKPDVGFRVEFEGGDGHVIQIDGRDIEE
;
A
#
# COMPACT_ATOMS: atom_id res chain seq x y z
N MET A 1 -9.47 -3.74 47.48
CA MET A 1 -10.12 -4.50 46.41
C MET A 1 -10.23 -3.73 45.12
N ASN A 2 -10.64 -2.49 45.16
CA ASN A 2 -10.78 -1.68 43.96
C ASN A 2 -9.47 -1.38 43.22
N ARG A 3 -8.35 -1.47 43.94
CA ARG A 3 -7.02 -1.22 43.35
C ARG A 3 -6.63 -2.28 42.31
N GLN A 4 -7.00 -3.54 42.54
CA GLN A 4 -6.66 -4.63 41.62
C GLN A 4 -7.46 -4.54 40.32
N LEU A 5 -8.69 -4.10 40.38
CA LEU A 5 -9.53 -3.89 39.19
C LEU A 5 -8.98 -2.77 38.31
N VAL A 6 -8.48 -1.69 38.91
CA VAL A 6 -7.92 -0.56 38.16
C VAL A 6 -6.62 -0.98 37.46
N VAL A 7 -5.78 -1.77 38.09
CA VAL A 7 -4.53 -2.28 37.50
C VAL A 7 -4.83 -3.17 36.29
N ILE A 8 -5.82 -4.05 36.40
CA ILE A 8 -6.21 -4.94 35.31
C ILE A 8 -6.73 -4.13 34.11
N ALA A 9 -7.52 -3.10 34.35
CA ALA A 9 -8.03 -2.24 33.28
C ALA A 9 -6.90 -1.51 32.52
N LEU A 10 -5.89 -1.04 33.22
CA LEU A 10 -4.72 -0.40 32.61
C LEU A 10 -3.90 -1.37 31.76
N LEU A 11 -3.74 -2.62 32.18
CA LEU A 11 -3.05 -3.64 31.39
C LEU A 11 -3.80 -3.97 30.11
N LEU A 12 -5.11 -4.06 30.13
CA LEU A 12 -5.92 -4.32 28.97
C LEU A 12 -5.83 -3.17 27.94
N ALA A 13 -5.83 -1.94 28.39
CA ALA A 13 -5.66 -0.77 27.52
C ALA A 13 -4.27 -0.77 26.85
N GLY A 14 -3.22 -1.14 27.58
CA GLY A 14 -1.88 -1.25 27.03
C GLY A 14 -1.74 -2.33 25.98
N LEU A 15 -2.42 -3.48 26.15
CA LEU A 15 -2.43 -4.56 25.16
C LEU A 15 -3.16 -4.15 23.88
N ALA A 16 -4.28 -3.45 23.97
CA ALA A 16 -5.05 -2.99 22.82
C ALA A 16 -4.23 -2.06 21.92
N ALA A 17 -3.32 -1.26 22.46
CA ALA A 17 -2.47 -0.34 21.70
C ALA A 17 -1.44 -1.04 20.82
N ARG A 18 -1.19 -2.33 20.99
CA ARG A 18 -0.18 -3.09 20.22
C ARG A 18 -0.70 -3.64 18.91
N VAL A 19 -1.98 -3.52 18.62
CA VAL A 19 -2.60 -4.14 17.45
C VAL A 19 -2.38 -3.33 16.15
N GLN A 20 -1.72 -2.18 16.23
CA GLN A 20 -1.63 -1.23 15.12
C GLN A 20 -0.21 -1.03 14.58
N ALA A 21 0.54 -2.10 14.37
CA ALA A 21 1.95 -1.98 13.96
C ALA A 21 2.18 -2.15 12.45
N HIS A 22 1.13 -2.16 11.62
CA HIS A 22 1.21 -2.66 10.26
C HIS A 22 0.64 -1.65 9.27
N ASN A 23 1.51 -0.98 8.52
CA ASN A 23 1.12 -0.01 7.50
C ASN A 23 1.59 -0.45 6.12
N ALA A 24 0.74 -0.26 5.13
CA ALA A 24 1.09 -0.46 3.73
C ALA A 24 2.01 0.64 3.24
N ILE A 25 2.98 0.27 2.41
CA ILE A 25 3.94 1.18 1.80
C ILE A 25 3.99 0.86 0.31
N CYS A 26 3.90 1.88 -0.54
CA CYS A 26 4.06 1.72 -1.97
C CYS A 26 4.66 2.99 -2.56
N ASP A 27 5.78 2.84 -3.25
CA ASP A 27 6.44 3.94 -3.96
C ASP A 27 6.59 3.56 -5.42
N CYS A 28 6.32 4.51 -6.30
CA CYS A 28 6.45 4.32 -7.75
C CYS A 28 7.45 5.32 -8.31
N TYR A 29 8.18 4.90 -9.34
CA TYR A 29 9.12 5.75 -10.05
C TYR A 29 9.08 5.48 -11.55
N ASP A 30 9.39 6.52 -12.32
CA ASP A 30 9.45 6.48 -13.78
C ASP A 30 10.84 5.99 -14.19
N ASN A 31 10.89 4.93 -14.99
CA ASN A 31 12.15 4.32 -15.41
C ASN A 31 12.85 5.07 -16.56
N GLY A 32 12.18 6.07 -17.15
CA GLY A 32 12.74 6.85 -18.26
C GLY A 32 12.64 6.15 -19.62
N ASP A 33 12.02 4.98 -19.68
CA ASP A 33 11.87 4.17 -20.90
C ASP A 33 10.40 3.92 -21.25
N ASN A 34 9.51 4.79 -20.79
CA ASN A 34 8.05 4.66 -20.94
C ASN A 34 7.44 3.56 -20.07
N THR A 35 8.15 3.12 -19.03
CA THR A 35 7.61 2.22 -18.00
C THR A 35 7.72 2.85 -16.61
N ILE A 36 6.86 2.37 -15.72
CA ILE A 36 6.85 2.76 -14.32
C ILE A 36 6.97 1.50 -13.48
N THR A 37 7.78 1.57 -12.42
CA THR A 37 7.91 0.50 -11.44
C THR A 37 7.41 0.98 -10.08
N CYS A 38 6.60 0.17 -9.44
CA CYS A 38 6.15 0.39 -8.07
C CYS A 38 6.74 -0.69 -7.17
N GLU A 39 7.23 -0.30 -6.01
CA GLU A 39 7.75 -1.21 -4.99
C GLU A 39 6.87 -1.13 -3.76
N GLY A 40 6.51 -2.27 -3.21
CA GLY A 40 5.57 -2.34 -2.09
C GLY A 40 6.11 -3.12 -0.91
N GLY A 41 5.45 -2.94 0.21
CA GLY A 41 5.78 -3.63 1.45
C GLY A 41 4.91 -3.16 2.59
N PHE A 42 5.27 -3.58 3.78
CA PHE A 42 4.58 -3.20 5.02
C PHE A 42 5.59 -2.77 6.09
N SER A 43 5.17 -1.88 6.96
CA SER A 43 6.06 -1.29 7.97
C SER A 43 6.63 -2.29 8.97
N ASP A 44 6.02 -3.46 9.11
CA ASP A 44 6.50 -4.55 9.95
C ASP A 44 7.57 -5.43 9.27
N GLY A 45 7.99 -5.07 8.04
CA GLY A 45 8.91 -5.86 7.23
C GLY A 45 8.24 -6.91 6.36
N GLY A 46 6.91 -7.00 6.38
CA GLY A 46 6.18 -7.92 5.51
C GLY A 46 6.33 -7.55 4.05
N THR A 47 6.32 -8.58 3.17
CA THR A 47 6.42 -8.39 1.73
C THR A 47 5.06 -8.05 1.14
N ALA A 48 5.07 -7.45 -0.05
CA ALA A 48 3.84 -7.17 -0.81
C ALA A 48 3.61 -8.17 -1.95
N VAL A 49 4.22 -9.35 -1.88
CA VAL A 49 4.05 -10.40 -2.90
C VAL A 49 2.56 -10.70 -3.11
N GLY A 50 2.11 -10.65 -4.36
CA GLY A 50 0.73 -10.98 -4.71
C GLY A 50 -0.30 -9.89 -4.41
N VAL A 51 0.11 -8.75 -3.87
CA VAL A 51 -0.83 -7.65 -3.58
C VAL A 51 -1.41 -7.12 -4.89
N PRO A 52 -2.74 -7.01 -5.00
CA PRO A 52 -3.37 -6.51 -6.22
C PRO A 52 -2.97 -5.07 -6.54
N MET A 53 -2.71 -4.83 -7.82
CA MET A 53 -2.36 -3.53 -8.36
C MET A 53 -3.32 -3.15 -9.47
N ARG A 54 -3.74 -1.89 -9.50
CA ARG A 54 -4.55 -1.34 -10.59
C ARG A 54 -4.02 0.02 -11.02
N VAL A 55 -4.13 0.29 -12.29
CA VAL A 55 -3.87 1.61 -12.86
C VAL A 55 -5.18 2.08 -13.48
N LEU A 56 -5.67 3.24 -13.04
CA LEU A 56 -6.97 3.77 -13.47
C LEU A 56 -6.78 5.13 -14.14
N ASP A 57 -7.68 5.45 -15.08
CA ASP A 57 -7.71 6.80 -15.64
C ASP A 57 -8.43 7.78 -14.68
N GLU A 58 -8.53 9.03 -15.08
CA GLU A 58 -9.14 10.08 -14.25
C GLU A 58 -10.64 9.87 -14.05
N ALA A 59 -11.30 9.11 -14.90
CA ALA A 59 -12.71 8.75 -14.76
C ALA A 59 -12.93 7.50 -13.88
N GLY A 60 -11.84 6.87 -13.42
CA GLY A 60 -11.91 5.67 -12.60
C GLY A 60 -11.98 4.36 -13.40
N LYS A 61 -11.79 4.44 -14.72
CA LYS A 61 -11.73 3.22 -15.54
C LYS A 61 -10.41 2.50 -15.35
N VAL A 62 -10.46 1.20 -15.12
CA VAL A 62 -9.27 0.37 -14.98
C VAL A 62 -8.58 0.22 -16.34
N LEU A 63 -7.34 0.69 -16.42
CA LEU A 63 -6.51 0.57 -17.63
C LEU A 63 -5.62 -0.66 -17.57
N ILE A 64 -5.08 -0.97 -16.39
CA ILE A 64 -4.14 -2.07 -16.18
C ILE A 64 -4.48 -2.73 -14.84
N GLU A 65 -4.46 -4.05 -14.81
CA GLU A 65 -4.69 -4.86 -13.62
C GLU A 65 -3.61 -5.91 -13.49
N GLY A 66 -3.15 -6.15 -12.27
CA GLY A 66 -2.14 -7.15 -12.00
C GLY A 66 -1.90 -7.32 -10.52
N ALA A 67 -0.73 -7.84 -10.18
CA ALA A 67 -0.32 -8.06 -8.80
C ALA A 67 1.18 -7.88 -8.66
N MET A 68 1.62 -7.50 -7.46
CA MET A 68 3.03 -7.42 -7.13
C MET A 68 3.71 -8.78 -7.34
N SER A 69 4.89 -8.75 -7.92
CA SER A 69 5.71 -9.93 -8.19
C SER A 69 6.24 -10.58 -6.90
N ASP A 70 6.97 -11.66 -7.05
CA ASP A 70 7.68 -12.32 -5.94
C ASP A 70 8.81 -11.47 -5.34
N ARG A 71 9.13 -10.35 -5.96
CA ARG A 71 10.07 -9.34 -5.45
C ARG A 71 9.38 -8.12 -4.88
N SER A 72 8.04 -8.18 -4.70
CA SER A 72 7.24 -7.06 -4.19
C SER A 72 7.30 -5.83 -5.07
N ASP A 73 7.37 -6.02 -6.38
CA ASP A 73 7.36 -4.93 -7.36
C ASP A 73 6.33 -5.18 -8.47
N PHE A 74 6.00 -4.11 -9.18
CA PHE A 74 5.06 -4.15 -10.30
C PHE A 74 5.48 -3.11 -11.32
N THR A 75 5.76 -3.54 -12.55
CA THR A 75 6.16 -2.66 -13.65
C THR A 75 5.09 -2.67 -14.73
N PHE A 76 4.75 -1.50 -15.22
CA PHE A 76 3.73 -1.34 -16.27
C PHE A 76 4.13 -0.26 -17.25
N THR A 77 3.54 -0.31 -18.46
CA THR A 77 3.72 0.73 -19.46
C THR A 77 2.98 1.99 -19.04
N LYS A 78 3.68 3.12 -19.07
CA LYS A 78 3.10 4.40 -18.69
C LYS A 78 1.92 4.74 -19.61
N PRO A 79 0.72 4.98 -19.06
CA PRO A 79 -0.43 5.39 -19.88
C PRO A 79 -0.20 6.75 -20.55
N ASP A 80 -0.81 6.95 -21.72
CA ASP A 80 -0.77 8.23 -22.45
C ASP A 80 -1.78 9.25 -21.93
N VAL A 81 -2.52 8.90 -20.91
CA VAL A 81 -3.56 9.74 -20.29
C VAL A 81 -3.25 9.93 -18.81
N GLY A 82 -3.92 10.90 -18.18
CA GLY A 82 -3.84 11.05 -16.72
C GLY A 82 -4.28 9.77 -16.01
N PHE A 83 -3.54 9.37 -14.99
CA PHE A 83 -3.79 8.11 -14.31
C PHE A 83 -3.42 8.18 -12.83
N ARG A 84 -3.90 7.20 -12.08
CA ARG A 84 -3.45 6.92 -10.72
C ARG A 84 -3.20 5.43 -10.55
N VAL A 85 -2.31 5.11 -9.65
CA VAL A 85 -2.00 3.73 -9.29
C VAL A 85 -2.68 3.40 -7.96
N GLU A 86 -3.26 2.22 -7.86
CA GLU A 86 -3.83 1.70 -6.61
C GLU A 86 -3.09 0.44 -6.19
N PHE A 87 -2.60 0.47 -4.95
CA PHE A 87 -2.03 -0.68 -4.26
C PHE A 87 -3.06 -1.15 -3.23
N GLU A 88 -3.55 -2.36 -3.35
CA GLU A 88 -4.60 -2.90 -2.47
C GLU A 88 -4.01 -3.85 -1.43
N GLY A 89 -3.51 -3.27 -0.35
CA GLY A 89 -2.87 -4.03 0.72
C GLY A 89 -3.79 -4.81 1.65
N GLY A 90 -5.11 -4.82 1.36
CA GLY A 90 -6.11 -5.51 2.19
C GLY A 90 -6.51 -4.72 3.44
N ASP A 91 -7.63 -5.09 4.05
CA ASP A 91 -8.11 -4.55 5.34
C ASP A 91 -8.11 -3.02 5.42
N GLY A 92 -8.52 -2.34 4.35
CA GLY A 92 -8.52 -0.88 4.28
C GLY A 92 -7.17 -0.24 3.99
N HIS A 93 -6.13 -1.02 3.72
CA HIS A 93 -4.80 -0.53 3.38
C HIS A 93 -4.68 -0.29 1.87
N VAL A 94 -5.44 0.65 1.35
CA VAL A 94 -5.36 1.05 -0.05
C VAL A 94 -4.52 2.31 -0.16
N ILE A 95 -3.48 2.25 -1.00
CA ILE A 95 -2.64 3.41 -1.31
C ILE A 95 -2.96 3.83 -2.74
N GLN A 96 -3.20 5.14 -2.93
CA GLN A 96 -3.38 5.72 -4.25
C GLN A 96 -2.24 6.68 -4.53
N ILE A 97 -1.64 6.55 -5.71
CA ILE A 97 -0.55 7.42 -6.15
C ILE A 97 -0.97 8.07 -7.46
N ASP A 98 -1.03 9.41 -7.45
CA ASP A 98 -1.34 10.18 -8.66
C ASP A 98 -0.14 10.09 -9.62
N GLY A 99 -0.42 9.80 -10.90
CA GLY A 99 0.63 9.71 -11.92
C GLY A 99 1.46 10.97 -12.03
N ARG A 100 0.89 12.15 -11.70
CA ARG A 100 1.63 13.43 -11.74
C ARG A 100 2.71 13.52 -10.66
N ASP A 101 2.63 12.72 -9.63
CA ASP A 101 3.58 12.72 -8.52
C ASP A 101 4.70 11.69 -8.70
N ILE A 102 4.66 10.92 -9.79
CA ILE A 102 5.66 9.90 -10.09
C ILE A 102 6.81 10.53 -10.87
N GLU A 103 8.01 10.43 -10.30
CA GLU A 103 9.23 11.02 -10.86
C GLU A 103 10.26 9.95 -11.19
N GLU A 104 11.27 10.32 -11.92
CA GLU A 104 12.40 9.45 -12.21
C GLU A 104 13.29 9.19 -10.99
#